data_7e1443f60a1505b5632825e2d56cf519
#
_entry.id   7e1443f60a1505b5632825e2d56cf519
#
_cell.length_a   1.000
_cell.length_b   1.000
_cell.length_c   1.000
_cell.angle_alpha   90.00
_cell.angle_beta   90.00
_cell.angle_gamma   90.00
#
_symmetry.space_group_name_H-M   'P 1'
#
loop_
_entity.id
_entity.type
_entity.pdbx_description
1 polymer ?
#
loop_
_entity_poly.entity_id
_entity_poly.type
_entity_poly.pdbx_seq_one_letter_code
_entity_poly.pdbx_strand_id
1 'polypeptide(L)'
;MSELQIAWLELVTVGGVGAILALSGVIINIVTKKQNKLCTKHTEGIVVQHGFSGEGRMYPIVEYFVNSTCYKTRKKFRGVKIKRISGLPAPISSGIYEDEKGWLYVKIGPVVNLHKLAEQLWPINSKMTVYYNPNNPK
;
A
#
# COMPACT_ATOMS: atom_id res chain seq x y z
N MET A 1 -40.59 26.81 -3.30
CA MET A 1 -39.23 27.24 -3.68
C MET A 1 -39.20 27.49 -5.20
N SER A 2 -38.62 28.59 -5.63
CA SER A 2 -38.44 28.85 -7.06
C SER A 2 -37.33 27.92 -7.60
N GLU A 3 -37.37 27.56 -8.89
CA GLU A 3 -36.38 26.75 -9.55
C GLU A 3 -34.94 27.29 -9.34
N LEU A 4 -34.81 28.60 -9.30
CA LEU A 4 -33.55 29.28 -9.02
C LEU A 4 -33.00 28.99 -7.61
N GLN A 5 -33.86 28.90 -6.61
CA GLN A 5 -33.46 28.57 -5.24
C GLN A 5 -33.02 27.09 -5.11
N ILE A 6 -33.66 26.19 -5.84
CA ILE A 6 -33.27 24.76 -5.89
C ILE A 6 -31.91 24.62 -6.55
N ALA A 7 -31.68 25.28 -7.68
CA ALA A 7 -30.40 25.27 -8.39
C ALA A 7 -29.24 25.83 -7.55
N TRP A 8 -29.48 26.92 -6.80
CA TRP A 8 -28.50 27.45 -5.85
C TRP A 8 -28.18 26.49 -4.71
N LEU A 9 -29.20 25.82 -4.18
CA LEU A 9 -29.02 24.83 -3.10
C LEU A 9 -28.23 23.62 -3.56
N GLU A 10 -28.48 23.12 -4.76
CA GLU A 10 -27.71 22.06 -5.38
C GLU A 10 -26.26 22.46 -5.63
N LEU A 11 -26.04 23.66 -6.16
CA LEU A 11 -24.69 24.16 -6.40
C LEU A 11 -23.87 24.28 -5.11
N VAL A 12 -24.47 24.81 -4.06
CA VAL A 12 -23.79 24.96 -2.75
C VAL A 12 -23.54 23.63 -2.09
N THR A 13 -24.48 22.69 -2.14
CA THR A 13 -24.30 21.36 -1.52
C THR A 13 -23.27 20.51 -2.27
N VAL A 14 -23.41 20.35 -3.58
CA VAL A 14 -22.49 19.54 -4.39
C VAL A 14 -21.12 20.21 -4.48
N GLY A 15 -21.07 21.51 -4.71
CA GLY A 15 -19.82 22.27 -4.76
C GLY A 15 -19.09 22.30 -3.41
N GLY A 16 -19.83 22.46 -2.31
CA GLY A 16 -19.26 22.41 -0.95
C GLY A 16 -18.65 21.07 -0.60
N VAL A 17 -19.35 19.98 -0.89
CA VAL A 17 -18.81 18.62 -0.67
C VAL A 17 -17.58 18.37 -1.54
N GLY A 18 -17.62 18.77 -2.82
CA GLY A 18 -16.48 18.66 -3.73
C GLY A 18 -15.24 19.43 -3.23
N ALA A 19 -15.44 20.64 -2.73
CA ALA A 19 -14.35 21.46 -2.18
C ALA A 19 -13.73 20.85 -0.93
N ILE A 20 -14.54 20.29 -0.02
CA ILE A 20 -14.04 19.62 1.18
C ILE A 20 -13.21 18.37 0.82
N LEU A 21 -13.67 17.58 -0.14
CA LEU A 21 -12.93 16.39 -0.61
C LEU A 21 -11.61 16.76 -1.28
N ALA A 22 -11.61 17.82 -2.09
CA ALA A 22 -10.38 18.31 -2.73
C ALA A 22 -9.36 18.82 -1.70
N LEU A 23 -9.80 19.62 -0.72
CA LEU A 23 -8.94 20.12 0.35
C LEU A 23 -8.36 18.98 1.20
N SER A 24 -9.17 17.99 1.58
CA SER A 24 -8.70 16.83 2.33
C SER A 24 -7.66 16.03 1.54
N GLY A 25 -7.84 15.84 0.25
CA GLY A 25 -6.87 15.19 -0.63
C GLY A 25 -5.53 15.92 -0.70
N VAL A 26 -5.56 17.25 -0.78
CA VAL A 26 -4.34 18.09 -0.77
C VAL A 26 -3.61 17.98 0.57
N ILE A 27 -4.33 18.07 1.68
CA ILE A 27 -3.75 17.95 3.02
C ILE A 27 -3.07 16.59 3.22
N ILE A 28 -3.74 15.49 2.86
CA ILE A 28 -3.18 14.14 2.94
C ILE A 28 -1.91 14.03 2.10
N ASN A 29 -1.90 14.58 0.89
CA ASN A 29 -0.73 14.55 0.00
C ASN A 29 0.46 15.32 0.60
N ILE A 30 0.22 16.50 1.17
CA ILE A 30 1.25 17.32 1.82
C ILE A 30 1.82 16.60 3.04
N VAL A 31 0.97 16.05 3.90
CA VAL A 31 1.38 15.29 5.10
C VAL A 31 2.21 14.07 4.72
N THR A 32 1.77 13.30 3.74
CA THR A 32 2.48 12.11 3.27
C THR A 32 3.85 12.45 2.69
N LYS A 33 3.94 13.51 1.86
CA LYS A 33 5.22 13.99 1.32
C LYS A 33 6.17 14.46 2.43
N LYS A 34 5.64 15.17 3.44
CA LYS A 34 6.44 15.62 4.58
C LYS A 34 6.96 14.44 5.40
N GLN A 35 6.12 13.45 5.68
CA GLN A 35 6.54 12.24 6.40
C GLN A 35 7.62 11.46 5.64
N ASN A 36 7.49 11.30 4.33
CA ASN A 36 8.50 10.61 3.52
C ASN A 36 9.84 11.34 3.50
N LYS A 37 9.85 12.69 3.55
CA LYS A 37 11.08 13.49 3.66
C LYS A 37 11.77 13.36 5.03
N LEU A 38 11.03 13.00 6.07
CA LEU A 38 11.59 12.81 7.42
C LEU A 38 12.28 11.45 7.60
N CYS A 39 12.02 10.48 6.72
CA CYS A 39 12.68 9.19 6.72
C CYS A 39 14.06 9.29 6.05
N THR A 40 15.02 9.86 6.77
CA THR A 40 16.36 10.17 6.24
C THR A 40 17.40 9.10 6.57
N LYS A 41 17.13 8.23 7.52
CA LYS A 41 18.02 7.13 7.90
C LYS A 41 17.46 5.81 7.43
N HIS A 42 18.36 4.86 7.19
CA HIS A 42 18.01 3.49 6.81
C HIS A 42 18.72 2.49 7.72
N THR A 43 18.12 1.33 7.86
CA THR A 43 18.69 0.18 8.57
C THR A 43 18.30 -1.11 7.86
N GLU A 44 18.99 -2.19 8.14
CA GLU A 44 18.58 -3.51 7.67
C GLU A 44 17.50 -4.05 8.60
N GLY A 45 16.42 -4.52 8.01
CA GLY A 45 15.37 -5.28 8.69
C GLY A 45 15.28 -6.69 8.14
N ILE A 46 14.55 -7.54 8.84
CA ILE A 46 14.34 -8.95 8.48
C ILE A 46 12.85 -9.17 8.28
N VAL A 47 12.49 -9.85 7.20
CA VAL A 47 11.10 -10.25 6.94
C VAL A 47 10.71 -11.34 7.93
N VAL A 48 9.76 -11.06 8.81
CA VAL A 48 9.33 -12.00 9.85
C VAL A 48 7.98 -12.64 9.54
N GLN A 49 7.16 -11.98 8.77
CA GLN A 49 5.80 -12.44 8.46
C GLN A 49 5.28 -11.81 7.17
N HIS A 50 4.29 -12.44 6.55
CA HIS A 50 3.50 -11.86 5.47
C HIS A 50 2.13 -11.43 6.00
N GLY A 51 1.74 -10.20 5.68
CA GLY A 51 0.40 -9.70 5.92
C GLY A 51 -0.45 -9.80 4.66
N PHE A 52 -1.74 -10.05 4.85
CA PHE A 52 -2.72 -10.13 3.78
C PHE A 52 -3.83 -9.12 4.09
N SER A 53 -4.19 -8.36 3.09
CA SER A 53 -5.35 -7.48 3.10
C SER A 53 -6.30 -7.94 2.01
N GLY A 54 -7.60 -7.72 2.17
CA GLY A 54 -8.62 -8.22 1.25
C GLY A 54 -8.24 -8.13 -0.23
N GLU A 55 -8.88 -8.93 -1.07
CA GLU A 55 -8.69 -8.97 -2.53
C GLU A 55 -7.33 -9.50 -3.04
N GLY A 56 -6.53 -10.17 -2.20
CA GLY A 56 -5.24 -10.73 -2.59
C GLY A 56 -4.07 -9.74 -2.51
N ARG A 57 -4.23 -8.63 -1.82
CA ARG A 57 -3.12 -7.74 -1.49
C ARG A 57 -2.26 -8.39 -0.42
N MET A 58 -0.97 -8.44 -0.66
CA MET A 58 0.00 -9.01 0.28
C MET A 58 1.19 -8.07 0.45
N TYR A 59 1.80 -8.12 1.63
CA TYR A 59 2.95 -7.29 1.96
C TYR A 59 3.82 -7.99 2.99
N PRO A 60 5.15 -7.80 2.96
CA PRO A 60 6.03 -8.29 3.99
C PRO A 60 5.94 -7.40 5.24
N ILE A 61 5.99 -8.03 6.39
CA ILE A 61 6.18 -7.39 7.69
C ILE A 61 7.64 -7.56 8.05
N VAL A 62 8.31 -6.42 8.25
CA VAL A 62 9.74 -6.35 8.50
C VAL A 62 9.99 -5.90 9.93
N GLU A 63 10.83 -6.64 10.62
CA GLU A 63 11.33 -6.28 11.95
C GLU A 63 12.71 -5.66 11.82
N TYR A 64 12.94 -4.55 12.51
CA TYR A 64 14.21 -3.83 12.47
C TYR A 64 14.52 -3.20 13.83
N PHE A 65 15.80 -2.93 14.06
CA PHE A 65 16.27 -2.36 15.31
C PHE A 65 16.82 -0.96 15.12
N VAL A 66 16.44 -0.09 16.04
CA VAL A 66 17.00 1.27 16.18
C VAL A 66 17.30 1.52 17.64
N ASN A 67 18.55 1.82 17.96
CA ASN A 67 19.02 2.06 19.33
C ASN A 67 18.61 0.93 20.31
N SER A 68 18.81 -0.34 19.91
CA SER A 68 18.45 -1.53 20.69
C SER A 68 16.94 -1.74 20.91
N THR A 69 16.10 -0.92 20.30
CA THR A 69 14.64 -1.09 20.34
C THR A 69 14.16 -1.74 19.04
N CYS A 70 13.32 -2.77 19.19
CA CYS A 70 12.75 -3.50 18.08
C CYS A 70 11.48 -2.81 17.58
N TYR A 71 11.40 -2.60 16.28
CA TYR A 71 10.24 -2.04 15.58
C TYR A 71 9.78 -2.97 14.48
N LYS A 72 8.47 -2.94 14.19
CA LYS A 72 7.87 -3.66 13.07
C LYS A 72 7.21 -2.67 12.11
N THR A 73 7.44 -2.87 10.83
CA THR A 73 6.80 -2.09 9.79
C THR A 73 6.36 -2.98 8.63
N ARG A 74 5.44 -2.48 7.84
CA ARG A 74 5.01 -3.14 6.60
C ARG A 74 5.54 -2.39 5.39
N LYS A 75 5.92 -3.10 4.35
CA LYS A 75 6.27 -2.48 3.08
C LYS A 75 5.04 -1.80 2.47
N LYS A 76 5.21 -0.54 2.08
CA LYS A 76 4.19 0.22 1.34
C LYS A 76 4.55 0.20 -0.14
N PHE A 77 3.55 -0.05 -0.97
CA PHE A 77 3.69 0.02 -2.43
C PHE A 77 3.08 1.32 -2.95
N ARG A 78 3.57 1.80 -4.07
CA ARG A 78 2.98 2.94 -4.79
C ARG A 78 1.57 2.62 -5.26
N GLY A 79 1.34 1.37 -5.64
CA GLY A 79 0.05 0.82 -5.98
C GLY A 79 0.12 -0.69 -6.15
N VAL A 80 -1.04 -1.34 -6.19
CA VAL A 80 -1.16 -2.79 -6.38
C VAL A 80 -2.11 -3.04 -7.54
N LYS A 81 -1.66 -3.81 -8.52
CA LYS A 81 -2.47 -4.26 -9.66
C LYS A 81 -2.71 -5.75 -9.53
N ILE A 82 -3.97 -6.13 -9.34
CA ILE A 82 -4.38 -7.53 -9.18
C ILE A 82 -5.14 -7.96 -10.43
N LYS A 83 -4.66 -9.00 -11.10
CA LYS A 83 -5.33 -9.64 -12.22
C LYS A 83 -5.78 -11.03 -11.81
N ARG A 84 -7.09 -11.21 -11.66
CA ARG A 84 -7.70 -12.53 -11.44
C ARG A 84 -8.08 -13.14 -12.79
N ILE A 85 -7.74 -14.39 -12.96
CA ILE A 85 -8.09 -15.16 -14.16
C ILE A 85 -8.94 -16.34 -13.72
N SER A 86 -10.22 -16.28 -14.07
CA SER A 86 -11.21 -17.32 -13.79
C SER A 86 -11.80 -17.87 -15.08
N GLY A 87 -12.26 -19.11 -15.07
CA GLY A 87 -13.06 -19.69 -16.16
C GLY A 87 -12.31 -20.32 -17.31
N LEU A 88 -10.99 -20.45 -17.27
CA LEU A 88 -10.21 -21.17 -18.26
C LEU A 88 -9.78 -22.55 -17.73
N PRO A 89 -9.93 -23.63 -18.50
CA PRO A 89 -9.52 -24.98 -18.08
C PRO A 89 -7.99 -25.20 -18.09
N ALA A 90 -7.21 -24.22 -18.50
CA ALA A 90 -5.76 -24.33 -18.54
C ALA A 90 -5.12 -24.01 -17.18
N PRO A 91 -4.03 -24.68 -16.78
CA PRO A 91 -3.26 -24.36 -15.58
C PRO A 91 -2.58 -23.01 -15.77
N ILE A 92 -3.26 -21.94 -15.35
CA ILE A 92 -2.69 -20.59 -15.38
C ILE A 92 -1.82 -20.42 -14.15
N SER A 93 -0.53 -20.24 -14.37
CA SER A 93 0.42 -19.95 -13.30
C SER A 93 0.09 -18.63 -12.62
N SER A 94 -0.07 -18.66 -11.30
CA SER A 94 -0.07 -17.46 -10.47
C SER A 94 1.33 -16.89 -10.40
N GLY A 95 1.44 -15.58 -10.28
CA GLY A 95 2.74 -14.90 -10.21
C GLY A 95 2.65 -13.59 -9.47
N ILE A 96 3.76 -13.18 -8.91
CA ILE A 96 3.92 -11.91 -8.21
C ILE A 96 5.26 -11.28 -8.59
N TYR A 97 5.26 -9.99 -8.86
CA TYR A 97 6.49 -9.22 -9.04
C TYR A 97 6.28 -7.75 -8.68
N GLU A 98 7.37 -7.10 -8.33
CA GLU A 98 7.42 -5.67 -8.05
C GLU A 98 8.26 -4.99 -9.14
N ASP A 99 7.78 -3.85 -9.65
CA ASP A 99 8.53 -3.07 -10.62
C ASP A 99 9.45 -2.03 -9.93
N GLU A 100 10.38 -1.47 -10.69
CA GLU A 100 11.32 -0.44 -10.21
C GLU A 100 10.63 0.83 -9.69
N LYS A 101 9.37 1.05 -10.07
CA LYS A 101 8.57 2.20 -9.64
C LYS A 101 7.81 1.96 -8.34
N GLY A 102 7.95 0.77 -7.74
CA GLY A 102 7.27 0.37 -6.50
C GLY A 102 5.82 -0.06 -6.69
N TRP A 103 5.42 -0.50 -7.89
CA TRP A 103 4.13 -1.14 -8.13
C TRP A 103 4.22 -2.64 -7.94
N LEU A 104 3.27 -3.17 -7.19
CA LEU A 104 3.12 -4.61 -7.02
C LEU A 104 2.11 -5.16 -8.03
N TYR A 105 2.52 -6.16 -8.80
CA TYR A 105 1.69 -6.87 -9.76
C TYR A 105 1.41 -8.28 -9.24
N VAL A 106 0.14 -8.62 -9.11
CA VAL A 106 -0.30 -9.92 -8.62
C VAL A 106 -1.22 -10.56 -9.66
N LYS A 107 -0.83 -11.73 -10.16
CA LYS A 107 -1.64 -12.57 -11.05
C LYS A 107 -2.15 -13.75 -10.25
N ILE A 108 -3.45 -13.89 -10.14
CA ILE A 108 -4.10 -14.92 -9.34
C ILE A 108 -4.85 -15.86 -10.30
N GLY A 109 -4.42 -17.12 -10.37
CA GLY A 109 -5.10 -18.19 -11.06
C GLY A 109 -6.20 -18.84 -10.20
N PRO A 110 -6.94 -19.82 -10.74
CA PRO A 110 -8.05 -20.48 -10.04
C PRO A 110 -7.60 -21.27 -8.80
N VAL A 111 -6.37 -21.77 -8.81
CA VAL A 111 -5.77 -22.47 -7.64
C VAL A 111 -4.50 -21.74 -7.25
N VAL A 112 -4.59 -20.92 -6.22
CA VAL A 112 -3.46 -20.13 -5.75
C VAL A 112 -3.26 -20.29 -4.25
N ASN A 113 -1.99 -20.48 -3.86
CA ASN A 113 -1.57 -20.32 -2.48
C ASN A 113 -0.88 -18.96 -2.33
N LEU A 114 -1.59 -17.99 -1.76
CA LEU A 114 -1.09 -16.63 -1.57
C LEU A 114 0.16 -16.58 -0.69
N HIS A 115 0.28 -17.47 0.30
CA HIS A 115 1.47 -17.56 1.15
C HIS A 115 2.72 -17.96 0.34
N LYS A 116 2.59 -18.93 -0.56
CA LYS A 116 3.70 -19.32 -1.44
C LYS A 116 4.12 -18.19 -2.37
N LEU A 117 3.17 -17.42 -2.89
CA LEU A 117 3.48 -16.27 -3.73
C LEU A 117 4.23 -15.19 -2.95
N ALA A 118 3.77 -14.87 -1.74
CA ALA A 118 4.44 -13.89 -0.89
C ALA A 118 5.85 -14.34 -0.52
N GLU A 119 6.05 -15.63 -0.22
CA GLU A 119 7.36 -16.19 0.12
C GLU A 119 8.33 -16.21 -1.07
N GLN A 120 7.84 -16.38 -2.29
CA GLN A 120 8.69 -16.27 -3.50
C GLN A 120 9.29 -14.87 -3.69
N LEU A 121 8.53 -13.82 -3.39
CA LEU A 121 9.01 -12.45 -3.55
C LEU A 121 9.74 -11.93 -2.31
N TRP A 122 9.27 -12.32 -1.12
CA TRP A 122 9.85 -11.90 0.16
C TRP A 122 10.03 -13.13 1.06
N PRO A 123 11.11 -13.91 0.90
CA PRO A 123 11.36 -15.05 1.76
C PRO A 123 11.43 -14.64 3.24
N ILE A 124 10.88 -15.47 4.13
CA ILE A 124 11.03 -15.27 5.57
C ILE A 124 12.53 -15.29 5.91
N ASN A 125 12.95 -14.46 6.84
CA ASN A 125 14.33 -14.19 7.22
C ASN A 125 15.19 -13.50 6.15
N SER A 126 14.62 -13.08 5.02
CA SER A 126 15.34 -12.26 4.05
C SER A 126 15.55 -10.82 4.57
N LYS A 127 16.69 -10.24 4.19
CA LYS A 127 17.04 -8.87 4.55
C LYS A 127 16.30 -7.87 3.64
N MET A 128 15.85 -6.79 4.24
CA MET A 128 15.21 -5.69 3.54
C MET A 128 15.65 -4.36 4.13
N THR A 129 15.97 -3.39 3.28
CA THR A 129 16.30 -2.03 3.73
C THR A 129 15.04 -1.30 4.19
N VAL A 130 15.08 -0.79 5.40
CA VAL A 130 13.99 0.01 6.01
C VAL A 130 14.45 1.44 6.18
N TYR A 131 13.68 2.37 5.65
CA TYR A 131 13.90 3.82 5.85
C TYR A 131 13.02 4.29 7.00
N TYR A 132 13.61 4.99 7.95
CA TYR A 132 12.91 5.45 9.13
C TYR A 132 13.24 6.91 9.48
N ASN A 133 12.32 7.53 10.25
CA ASN A 133 12.53 8.86 10.80
C ASN A 133 13.34 8.74 12.09
N PRO A 134 14.54 9.36 12.19
CA PRO A 134 15.37 9.25 13.39
C PRO A 134 14.73 9.83 14.66
N ASN A 135 13.79 10.76 14.52
CA ASN A 135 13.08 11.38 15.65
C ASN A 135 11.84 10.57 16.08
N ASN A 136 11.33 9.71 15.20
CA ASN A 136 10.19 8.82 15.48
C ASN A 136 10.32 7.55 14.61
N PRO A 137 11.03 6.53 15.09
CA PRO A 137 11.34 5.32 14.33
C PRO A 137 10.15 4.42 14.01
N LYS A 138 8.95 4.75 14.45
CA LYS A 138 7.72 3.95 14.20
C LYS A 138 7.28 3.98 12.75
#